data_772c738df7cdd79df919fed865d9b514
#
_entry.id   772c738df7cdd79df919fed865d9b514
#
_cell.length_a   1.000
_cell.length_b   1.000
_cell.length_c   1.000
_cell.angle_alpha   90.00
_cell.angle_beta   90.00
_cell.angle_gamma   90.00
#
_symmetry.space_group_name_H-M   'P 1'
#
loop_
_entity.id
_entity.type
_entity.pdbx_description
1 polymer ?
#
loop_
_entity_poly.entity_id
_entity_poly.type
_entity_poly.pdbx_seq_one_letter_code
_entity_poly.pdbx_strand_id
1 'polypeptide(L)'
;VGEAREPEDVFRSGSAGGMAGRLDSARGMLASSVVNGWLNAGFGHDKHLTRSPEGDGAEGEGADGKTAGVSSSQGAWINKNKEHGKISAVAALGLVMLWDIDGGLPQVDRYLYSPDPQILAGALLAVGVLGTGVRNECDPAIALLEGHLSSTSNSVASCAALGLGIAYAGHPSAGAKEALTSRLEDDLGHEDLCLTALALGLVCMGTGDEDAVQALSQALMAPGEAVVGSPLAPLLALSLALLFLGRRDGGGAVAELAKAFPPRLASMSGVLIKACAHAGTGNVLAVQELLALCVDSG
;
A
#
# COMPACT_ATOMS: atom_id res chain seq x y z
N VAL A 1 -16.50 3.96 -22.45
CA VAL A 1 -16.40 4.04 -20.99
C VAL A 1 -17.47 3.10 -20.46
N GLY A 2 -17.09 2.04 -19.74
CA GLY A 2 -18.03 1.08 -19.18
C GLY A 2 -18.76 1.66 -17.97
N GLU A 3 -19.93 1.13 -17.63
CA GLU A 3 -20.63 1.51 -16.40
C GLU A 3 -19.86 1.02 -15.18
N ALA A 4 -19.85 1.84 -14.11
CA ALA A 4 -19.26 1.46 -12.84
C ALA A 4 -20.01 0.24 -12.25
N ARG A 5 -19.24 -0.77 -11.78
CA ARG A 5 -19.79 -2.01 -11.24
C ARG A 5 -20.02 -1.88 -9.73
N GLU A 6 -21.07 -2.52 -9.23
CA GLU A 6 -21.32 -2.59 -7.78
C GLU A 6 -20.66 -3.83 -7.17
N PRO A 7 -20.04 -3.70 -5.97
CA PRO A 7 -19.47 -4.83 -5.27
C PRO A 7 -20.52 -5.93 -4.95
N GLU A 8 -21.77 -5.51 -4.75
CA GLU A 8 -22.89 -6.42 -4.46
C GLU A 8 -23.23 -7.35 -5.62
N ASP A 9 -22.98 -6.93 -6.87
CA ASP A 9 -23.21 -7.77 -8.05
C ASP A 9 -22.25 -8.96 -8.12
N VAL A 10 -21.04 -8.80 -7.58
CA VAL A 10 -20.03 -9.88 -7.50
C VAL A 10 -20.41 -10.90 -6.45
N PHE A 11 -20.93 -10.45 -5.30
CA PHE A 11 -21.36 -11.34 -4.23
C PHE A 11 -22.67 -12.08 -4.58
N ARG A 12 -23.56 -11.46 -5.35
CA ARG A 12 -24.80 -12.11 -5.84
C ARG A 12 -24.54 -13.22 -6.84
N SER A 13 -23.58 -13.07 -7.73
CA SER A 13 -23.27 -14.11 -8.73
C SER A 13 -22.61 -15.37 -8.13
N GLY A 14 -22.05 -15.28 -6.92
CA GLY A 14 -21.42 -16.40 -6.21
C GLY A 14 -22.35 -17.15 -5.23
N SER A 15 -23.56 -16.66 -4.96
CA SER A 15 -24.44 -17.22 -3.93
C SER A 15 -25.60 -18.06 -4.50
N ALA A 16 -25.29 -19.06 -5.29
CA ALA A 16 -26.21 -20.19 -5.49
C ALA A 16 -25.94 -21.24 -4.40
N GLY A 17 -26.49 -21.02 -3.20
CA GLY A 17 -26.44 -22.03 -2.13
C GLY A 17 -26.11 -21.44 -0.76
N GLY A 18 -27.10 -20.94 -0.07
CA GLY A 18 -27.35 -21.00 1.37
C GLY A 18 -26.17 -20.98 2.35
N MET A 19 -25.35 -19.90 2.39
CA MET A 19 -24.58 -19.54 3.57
C MET A 19 -24.49 -18.01 3.68
N ALA A 20 -25.62 -17.34 3.77
CA ALA A 20 -25.72 -15.99 4.32
C ALA A 20 -25.59 -16.07 5.85
N GLY A 21 -24.54 -16.74 6.35
CA GLY A 21 -24.06 -16.58 7.71
C GLY A 21 -23.60 -15.14 7.85
N ARG A 22 -24.20 -14.40 8.80
CA ARG A 22 -23.91 -13.02 9.15
C ARG A 22 -22.40 -12.76 9.09
N LEU A 23 -21.90 -12.32 7.93
CA LEU A 23 -20.63 -11.62 7.86
C LEU A 23 -20.76 -10.45 8.84
N ASP A 24 -19.86 -10.38 9.80
CA ASP A 24 -19.75 -9.22 10.67
C ASP A 24 -19.84 -7.99 9.76
N SER A 25 -20.75 -7.08 10.04
CA SER A 25 -21.04 -5.95 9.16
C SER A 25 -19.80 -5.11 8.86
N ALA A 26 -18.84 -5.05 9.79
CA ALA A 26 -17.57 -4.35 9.60
C ALA A 26 -16.67 -5.06 8.57
N ARG A 27 -16.58 -6.40 8.60
CA ARG A 27 -15.84 -7.19 7.60
C ARG A 27 -16.50 -7.11 6.23
N GLY A 28 -17.83 -7.11 6.20
CA GLY A 28 -18.58 -6.93 4.96
C GLY A 28 -18.34 -5.58 4.33
N MET A 29 -18.33 -4.50 5.10
CA MET A 29 -18.00 -3.14 4.63
C MET A 29 -16.57 -3.03 4.14
N LEU A 30 -15.60 -3.60 4.86
CA LEU A 30 -14.20 -3.65 4.44
C LEU A 30 -14.06 -4.40 3.11
N ALA A 31 -14.63 -5.60 3.02
CA ALA A 31 -14.60 -6.41 1.80
C ALA A 31 -15.24 -5.66 0.61
N SER A 32 -16.38 -5.00 0.82
CA SER A 32 -17.04 -4.20 -0.21
C SER A 32 -16.18 -3.02 -0.67
N SER A 33 -15.49 -2.32 0.25
CA SER A 33 -14.58 -1.22 -0.12
C SER A 33 -13.40 -1.72 -0.96
N VAL A 34 -12.77 -2.82 -0.58
CA VAL A 34 -11.65 -3.42 -1.33
C VAL A 34 -12.11 -3.91 -2.70
N VAL A 35 -13.22 -4.64 -2.76
CA VAL A 35 -13.77 -5.14 -4.03
C VAL A 35 -14.19 -4.00 -4.95
N ASN A 36 -14.83 -2.94 -4.42
CA ASN A 36 -15.18 -1.75 -5.18
C ASN A 36 -13.96 -1.09 -5.80
N GLY A 37 -12.89 -0.89 -5.03
CA GLY A 37 -11.63 -0.32 -5.52
C GLY A 37 -11.02 -1.15 -6.66
N TRP A 38 -10.95 -2.47 -6.51
CA TRP A 38 -10.39 -3.35 -7.54
C TRP A 38 -11.26 -3.47 -8.79
N LEU A 39 -12.59 -3.57 -8.64
CA LEU A 39 -13.51 -3.67 -9.78
C LEU A 39 -13.52 -2.41 -10.65
N ASN A 40 -13.35 -1.25 -10.02
CA ASN A 40 -13.40 0.04 -10.69
C ASN A 40 -12.01 0.69 -10.84
N ALA A 41 -10.93 -0.09 -10.66
CA ALA A 41 -9.57 0.42 -10.77
C ALA A 41 -9.30 1.06 -12.14
N GLY A 42 -8.89 2.33 -12.15
CA GLY A 42 -8.61 3.10 -13.37
C GLY A 42 -9.84 3.54 -14.17
N PHE A 43 -11.07 3.32 -13.67
CA PHE A 43 -12.28 3.79 -14.35
C PHE A 43 -12.55 5.29 -14.14
N GLY A 44 -11.92 5.91 -13.13
CA GLY A 44 -12.10 7.32 -12.79
C GLY A 44 -13.42 7.65 -12.08
N HIS A 45 -14.33 6.70 -11.97
CA HIS A 45 -15.62 6.88 -11.28
C HIS A 45 -16.15 5.55 -10.74
N ASP A 46 -16.94 5.66 -9.68
CA ASP A 46 -17.68 4.55 -9.08
C ASP A 46 -18.96 5.10 -8.40
N LYS A 47 -19.80 4.20 -7.85
CA LYS A 47 -21.07 4.60 -7.22
C LYS A 47 -20.93 4.99 -5.74
N HIS A 48 -19.79 4.70 -5.10
CA HIS A 48 -19.63 4.85 -3.65
C HIS A 48 -18.68 5.97 -3.25
N LEU A 49 -17.58 6.17 -4.00
CA LEU A 49 -16.45 7.01 -3.59
C LEU A 49 -16.27 8.24 -4.48
N THR A 50 -16.69 8.20 -5.74
CA THR A 50 -16.52 9.31 -6.68
C THR A 50 -17.83 10.07 -6.89
N ARG A 51 -17.75 11.32 -7.35
CA ARG A 51 -18.90 12.09 -7.79
C ARG A 51 -19.41 11.54 -9.12
N SER A 52 -20.69 11.24 -9.21
CA SER A 52 -21.31 11.00 -10.51
C SER A 52 -21.36 12.29 -11.32
N PRO A 53 -20.88 12.29 -12.59
CA PRO A 53 -20.99 13.49 -13.44
C PRO A 53 -22.43 13.95 -13.68
N GLU A 54 -23.42 13.08 -13.46
CA GLU A 54 -24.85 13.38 -13.62
C GLU A 54 -25.47 14.08 -12.39
N GLY A 55 -24.74 14.25 -11.29
CA GLY A 55 -25.23 14.86 -10.04
C GLY A 55 -25.18 16.39 -9.99
N ASP A 56 -24.49 17.04 -10.91
CA ASP A 56 -24.40 18.51 -10.93
C ASP A 56 -25.64 19.22 -11.56
N GLY A 57 -26.65 18.46 -12.00
CA GLY A 57 -27.85 18.97 -12.66
C GLY A 57 -29.12 19.02 -11.83
N ALA A 58 -29.12 18.59 -10.57
CA ALA A 58 -30.26 18.64 -9.69
C ALA A 58 -30.06 19.69 -8.58
N GLU A 59 -29.98 20.96 -8.95
CA GLU A 59 -30.34 22.08 -8.05
C GLU A 59 -31.84 22.01 -7.78
N GLY A 60 -32.25 21.15 -6.85
CA GLY A 60 -33.56 21.25 -6.24
C GLY A 60 -33.59 22.50 -5.36
N GLU A 61 -34.23 23.57 -5.82
CA GLU A 61 -34.64 24.71 -5.00
C GLU A 61 -35.52 24.21 -3.85
N GLY A 62 -34.90 23.93 -2.70
CA GLY A 62 -35.55 23.74 -1.42
C GLY A 62 -35.44 25.03 -0.61
N ALA A 63 -36.50 25.82 -0.61
CA ALA A 63 -36.67 26.97 0.27
C ALA A 63 -36.61 26.52 1.73
N ASP A 64 -35.47 26.70 2.36
CA ASP A 64 -35.30 27.04 3.78
C ASP A 64 -33.81 27.16 4.08
N GLY A 65 -33.39 28.37 4.50
CA GLY A 65 -32.01 28.79 4.67
C GLY A 65 -31.26 28.11 5.83
N LYS A 66 -30.93 26.82 5.65
CA LYS A 66 -29.89 26.12 6.40
C LYS A 66 -28.82 25.69 5.40
N THR A 67 -27.63 26.21 5.60
CA THR A 67 -26.41 25.79 4.92
C THR A 67 -26.42 24.27 4.69
N ALA A 68 -26.77 23.90 3.46
CA ALA A 68 -26.70 22.50 3.02
C ALA A 68 -25.23 22.10 2.99
N GLY A 69 -24.77 21.53 4.11
CA GLY A 69 -23.53 20.76 4.14
C GLY A 69 -23.62 19.73 3.04
N VAL A 70 -22.58 19.65 2.22
CA VAL A 70 -22.43 18.71 1.11
C VAL A 70 -22.66 17.29 1.64
N SER A 71 -23.91 16.87 1.67
CA SER A 71 -24.34 15.51 2.00
C SER A 71 -24.27 14.69 0.73
N SER A 72 -23.07 14.47 0.25
CA SER A 72 -22.88 13.53 -0.84
C SER A 72 -22.88 12.11 -0.29
N SER A 73 -23.46 11.18 -1.02
CA SER A 73 -23.40 9.74 -0.80
C SER A 73 -21.97 9.20 -0.52
N GLN A 74 -20.97 9.89 -0.98
CA GLN A 74 -19.54 9.64 -0.81
C GLN A 74 -19.06 9.64 0.65
N GLY A 75 -19.35 10.69 1.40
CA GLY A 75 -19.02 10.78 2.82
C GLY A 75 -19.79 9.74 3.65
N ALA A 76 -21.00 9.38 3.21
CA ALA A 76 -21.81 8.38 3.89
C ALA A 76 -21.18 6.99 3.83
N TRP A 77 -20.58 6.58 2.72
CA TRP A 77 -19.91 5.27 2.60
C TRP A 77 -18.69 5.18 3.50
N ILE A 78 -17.81 6.19 3.47
CA ILE A 78 -16.61 6.23 4.31
C ILE A 78 -16.98 6.20 5.79
N ASN A 79 -17.97 7.00 6.20
CA ASN A 79 -18.41 7.09 7.59
C ASN A 79 -19.17 5.85 8.09
N LYS A 80 -19.70 5.00 7.21
CA LYS A 80 -20.25 3.69 7.57
C LYS A 80 -19.17 2.71 7.99
N ASN A 81 -17.93 2.87 7.49
CA ASN A 81 -16.79 2.06 7.88
C ASN A 81 -16.30 2.45 9.28
N LYS A 82 -15.72 1.49 10.00
CA LYS A 82 -15.18 1.69 11.34
C LYS A 82 -13.67 1.51 11.31
N GLU A 83 -12.96 2.31 12.10
CA GLU A 83 -11.51 2.19 12.32
C GLU A 83 -10.71 1.97 11.01
N HIS A 84 -9.95 0.88 10.94
CA HIS A 84 -9.14 0.54 9.76
C HIS A 84 -9.96 0.39 8.45
N GLY A 85 -11.26 0.11 8.56
CA GLY A 85 -12.14 0.11 7.39
C GLY A 85 -12.23 1.46 6.69
N LYS A 86 -12.08 2.57 7.45
CA LYS A 86 -12.04 3.92 6.88
C LYS A 86 -10.78 4.13 6.03
N ILE A 87 -9.62 3.63 6.50
CA ILE A 87 -8.37 3.67 5.72
C ILE A 87 -8.60 3.01 4.36
N SER A 88 -9.11 1.78 4.36
CA SER A 88 -9.34 1.00 3.14
C SER A 88 -10.38 1.65 2.21
N ALA A 89 -11.44 2.24 2.78
CA ALA A 89 -12.47 2.91 2.00
C ALA A 89 -11.93 4.16 1.28
N VAL A 90 -11.10 4.96 1.97
CA VAL A 90 -10.49 6.15 1.34
C VAL A 90 -9.36 5.76 0.38
N ALA A 91 -8.53 4.77 0.76
CA ALA A 91 -7.47 4.27 -0.12
C ALA A 91 -8.02 3.66 -1.42
N ALA A 92 -9.20 3.05 -1.38
CA ALA A 92 -9.87 2.54 -2.57
C ALA A 92 -10.20 3.63 -3.60
N LEU A 93 -10.33 4.90 -3.17
CA LEU A 93 -10.45 6.03 -4.11
C LEU A 93 -9.21 6.17 -5.00
N GLY A 94 -8.01 5.94 -4.43
CA GLY A 94 -6.76 5.93 -5.21
C GLY A 94 -6.75 4.83 -6.28
N LEU A 95 -7.36 3.66 -6.02
CA LEU A 95 -7.52 2.62 -7.04
C LEU A 95 -8.52 3.02 -8.12
N VAL A 96 -9.66 3.59 -7.75
CA VAL A 96 -10.67 4.04 -8.73
C VAL A 96 -10.09 5.10 -9.67
N MET A 97 -9.30 6.04 -9.11
CA MET A 97 -8.66 7.14 -9.85
C MET A 97 -7.25 6.77 -10.35
N LEU A 98 -6.89 5.49 -10.37
CA LEU A 98 -5.55 5.02 -10.72
C LEU A 98 -5.09 5.61 -12.06
N TRP A 99 -3.91 6.27 -12.04
CA TRP A 99 -3.25 6.94 -13.17
C TRP A 99 -3.87 8.28 -13.61
N ASP A 100 -5.01 8.68 -13.07
CA ASP A 100 -5.60 9.99 -13.33
C ASP A 100 -5.22 10.97 -12.21
N ILE A 101 -4.02 11.55 -12.31
CA ILE A 101 -3.51 12.46 -11.29
C ILE A 101 -4.33 13.75 -11.25
N ASP A 102 -4.63 14.32 -12.39
CA ASP A 102 -5.31 15.61 -12.49
C ASP A 102 -6.76 15.55 -12.00
N GLY A 103 -7.46 14.46 -12.31
CA GLY A 103 -8.84 14.24 -11.82
C GLY A 103 -8.91 13.68 -10.40
N GLY A 104 -7.92 12.87 -10.00
CA GLY A 104 -7.93 12.15 -8.74
C GLY A 104 -7.44 12.96 -7.55
N LEU A 105 -6.36 13.74 -7.69
CA LEU A 105 -5.83 14.54 -6.58
C LEU A 105 -6.88 15.48 -5.97
N PRO A 106 -7.69 16.24 -6.73
CA PRO A 106 -8.73 17.07 -6.15
C PRO A 106 -9.79 16.29 -5.38
N GLN A 107 -10.03 15.03 -5.75
CA GLN A 107 -10.99 14.19 -5.02
C GLN A 107 -10.41 13.63 -3.72
N VAL A 108 -9.10 13.35 -3.68
CA VAL A 108 -8.40 12.90 -2.47
C VAL A 108 -8.11 14.06 -1.53
N ASP A 109 -7.80 15.24 -2.05
CA ASP A 109 -7.38 16.43 -1.29
C ASP A 109 -8.33 16.77 -0.12
N ARG A 110 -9.63 16.68 -0.32
CA ARG A 110 -10.63 16.94 0.74
C ARG A 110 -10.48 16.02 1.97
N TYR A 111 -9.86 14.85 1.82
CA TYR A 111 -9.62 13.89 2.90
C TYR A 111 -8.27 14.10 3.58
N LEU A 112 -7.32 14.78 2.92
CA LEU A 112 -6.01 15.13 3.50
C LEU A 112 -6.12 16.11 4.68
N TYR A 113 -7.20 16.87 4.77
CA TYR A 113 -7.46 17.80 5.88
C TYR A 113 -8.46 17.25 6.90
N SER A 114 -8.74 15.94 6.86
CA SER A 114 -9.67 15.33 7.80
C SER A 114 -9.10 15.32 9.22
N PRO A 115 -9.89 15.67 10.24
CA PRO A 115 -9.49 15.55 11.64
C PRO A 115 -9.43 14.08 12.11
N ASP A 116 -10.03 13.13 11.36
CA ASP A 116 -9.98 11.70 11.65
C ASP A 116 -8.68 11.10 11.09
N PRO A 117 -7.76 10.62 11.95
CA PRO A 117 -6.48 10.09 11.52
C PRO A 117 -6.61 8.87 10.60
N GLN A 118 -7.70 8.11 10.69
CA GLN A 118 -7.92 6.95 9.82
C GLN A 118 -8.31 7.40 8.39
N ILE A 119 -9.08 8.47 8.26
CA ILE A 119 -9.43 9.05 6.96
C ILE A 119 -8.20 9.68 6.33
N LEU A 120 -7.43 10.45 7.11
CA LEU A 120 -6.16 11.04 6.65
C LEU A 120 -5.18 9.96 6.19
N ALA A 121 -4.98 8.90 6.97
CA ALA A 121 -4.11 7.78 6.61
C ALA A 121 -4.54 7.13 5.28
N GLY A 122 -5.84 6.92 5.08
CA GLY A 122 -6.40 6.41 3.83
C GLY A 122 -6.15 7.34 2.64
N ALA A 123 -6.24 8.66 2.86
CA ALA A 123 -5.98 9.66 1.82
C ALA A 123 -4.51 9.68 1.40
N LEU A 124 -3.57 9.60 2.35
CA LEU A 124 -2.14 9.51 2.06
C LEU A 124 -1.81 8.24 1.25
N LEU A 125 -2.40 7.12 1.61
CA LEU A 125 -2.24 5.88 0.84
C LEU A 125 -2.87 6.01 -0.56
N ALA A 126 -4.04 6.68 -0.69
CA ALA A 126 -4.69 6.94 -1.96
C ALA A 126 -3.81 7.77 -2.90
N VAL A 127 -3.11 8.81 -2.39
CA VAL A 127 -2.14 9.61 -3.17
C VAL A 127 -1.04 8.71 -3.74
N GLY A 128 -0.48 7.82 -2.93
CA GLY A 128 0.55 6.89 -3.37
C GLY A 128 0.06 5.93 -4.46
N VAL A 129 -1.13 5.34 -4.25
CA VAL A 129 -1.74 4.41 -5.22
C VAL A 129 -2.07 5.11 -6.53
N LEU A 130 -2.68 6.29 -6.47
CA LEU A 130 -3.05 7.12 -7.62
C LEU A 130 -1.85 7.42 -8.53
N GLY A 131 -0.69 7.76 -7.92
CA GLY A 131 0.54 8.11 -8.61
C GLY A 131 1.40 6.93 -9.06
N THR A 132 0.99 5.70 -8.77
CA THR A 132 1.79 4.49 -9.08
C THR A 132 2.16 4.40 -10.56
N GLY A 133 3.46 4.39 -10.86
CA GLY A 133 3.98 4.25 -12.22
C GLY A 133 3.79 5.47 -13.13
N VAL A 134 3.26 6.58 -12.62
CA VAL A 134 3.11 7.83 -13.37
C VAL A 134 4.19 8.83 -12.96
N ARG A 135 4.90 9.35 -13.94
CA ARG A 135 5.86 10.45 -13.73
C ARG A 135 5.17 11.77 -13.93
N ASN A 136 5.22 12.62 -12.92
CA ASN A 136 4.73 13.99 -13.00
C ASN A 136 5.88 14.94 -12.64
N GLU A 137 6.07 16.00 -13.45
CA GLU A 137 7.12 17.00 -13.21
C GLU A 137 6.98 17.73 -11.87
N CYS A 138 5.74 17.88 -11.38
CA CYS A 138 5.45 18.52 -10.10
C CYS A 138 5.66 17.61 -8.89
N ASP A 139 5.89 16.31 -9.10
CA ASP A 139 6.14 15.29 -8.08
C ASP A 139 5.24 15.39 -6.82
N PRO A 140 3.91 15.32 -6.99
CA PRO A 140 2.98 15.63 -5.91
C PRO A 140 3.04 14.63 -4.76
N ALA A 141 3.48 13.39 -5.01
CA ALA A 141 3.50 12.35 -3.99
C ALA A 141 4.46 12.70 -2.85
N ILE A 142 5.71 13.08 -3.13
CA ILE A 142 6.67 13.44 -2.08
C ILE A 142 6.22 14.71 -1.34
N ALA A 143 5.74 15.72 -2.08
CA ALA A 143 5.29 16.99 -1.49
C ALA A 143 4.14 16.82 -0.50
N LEU A 144 3.21 15.88 -0.76
CA LEU A 144 2.04 15.63 0.07
C LEU A 144 2.30 14.63 1.20
N LEU A 145 3.25 13.69 1.04
CA LEU A 145 3.42 12.57 1.95
C LEU A 145 4.57 12.75 2.95
N GLU A 146 5.67 13.41 2.56
CA GLU A 146 6.89 13.51 3.38
C GLU A 146 6.63 14.12 4.76
N GLY A 147 5.86 15.22 4.83
CA GLY A 147 5.53 15.89 6.08
C GLY A 147 4.74 15.03 7.09
N HIS A 148 4.12 13.95 6.64
CA HIS A 148 3.35 13.02 7.48
C HIS A 148 4.15 11.83 8.00
N LEU A 149 5.39 11.62 7.54
CA LEU A 149 6.25 10.55 8.02
C LEU A 149 6.56 10.66 9.51
N SER A 150 6.67 11.88 10.04
CA SER A 150 6.92 12.16 11.47
C SER A 150 5.64 12.31 12.31
N SER A 151 4.48 11.88 11.79
CA SER A 151 3.21 11.98 12.50
C SER A 151 3.23 11.16 13.79
N THR A 152 2.61 11.70 14.86
CA THR A 152 2.40 10.98 16.13
C THR A 152 1.40 9.82 16.01
N SER A 153 0.59 9.78 14.96
CA SER A 153 -0.31 8.68 14.66
C SER A 153 0.40 7.65 13.80
N ASN A 154 0.63 6.44 14.34
CA ASN A 154 1.27 5.34 13.62
C ASN A 154 0.57 5.03 12.30
N SER A 155 -0.77 5.00 12.28
CA SER A 155 -1.52 4.74 11.04
C SER A 155 -1.25 5.77 9.96
N VAL A 156 -1.13 7.05 10.33
CA VAL A 156 -0.84 8.15 9.39
C VAL A 156 0.58 8.01 8.85
N ALA A 157 1.55 7.81 9.74
CA ALA A 157 2.96 7.70 9.39
C ALA A 157 3.25 6.45 8.53
N SER A 158 2.68 5.29 8.90
CA SER A 158 2.82 4.06 8.11
C SER A 158 2.18 4.17 6.73
N CYS A 159 0.98 4.79 6.63
CA CYS A 159 0.32 4.98 5.35
C CYS A 159 1.05 6.00 4.46
N ALA A 160 1.66 7.04 5.04
CA ALA A 160 2.52 7.97 4.32
C ALA A 160 3.77 7.26 3.75
N ALA A 161 4.45 6.45 4.58
CA ALA A 161 5.60 5.67 4.15
C ALA A 161 5.23 4.69 3.02
N LEU A 162 4.16 3.90 3.20
CA LEU A 162 3.67 3.00 2.15
C LEU A 162 3.23 3.74 0.89
N GLY A 163 2.57 4.90 1.05
CA GLY A 163 2.19 5.75 -0.07
C GLY A 163 3.40 6.16 -0.91
N LEU A 164 4.49 6.61 -0.27
CA LEU A 164 5.76 6.90 -0.95
C LEU A 164 6.32 5.64 -1.63
N GLY A 165 6.37 4.51 -0.92
CA GLY A 165 6.84 3.25 -1.47
C GLY A 165 6.11 2.83 -2.73
N ILE A 166 4.77 2.97 -2.74
CA ILE A 166 3.92 2.59 -3.87
C ILE A 166 4.06 3.59 -5.02
N ALA A 167 4.06 4.90 -4.74
CA ALA A 167 4.19 5.94 -5.76
C ALA A 167 5.48 5.81 -6.56
N TYR A 168 6.58 5.49 -5.88
CA TYR A 168 7.92 5.38 -6.48
C TYR A 168 8.38 3.93 -6.71
N ALA A 169 7.47 2.95 -6.68
CA ALA A 169 7.82 1.54 -6.88
C ALA A 169 8.56 1.32 -8.20
N GLY A 170 9.79 0.81 -8.13
CA GLY A 170 10.66 0.60 -9.30
C GLY A 170 11.19 1.90 -9.92
N HIS A 171 11.08 3.01 -9.25
CA HIS A 171 11.40 4.35 -9.74
C HIS A 171 12.16 5.11 -8.66
N PRO A 172 13.46 4.95 -8.52
CA PRO A 172 14.21 5.52 -7.43
C PRO A 172 14.11 7.05 -7.45
N SER A 173 13.43 7.62 -6.46
CA SER A 173 13.44 9.03 -6.11
C SER A 173 14.42 9.25 -4.97
N ALA A 174 15.39 10.16 -5.17
CA ALA A 174 16.40 10.44 -4.15
C ALA A 174 15.75 10.98 -2.85
N GLY A 175 14.78 11.90 -2.98
CA GLY A 175 14.07 12.44 -1.83
C GLY A 175 13.25 11.39 -1.08
N ALA A 176 12.51 10.52 -1.79
CA ALA A 176 11.75 9.45 -1.15
C ALA A 176 12.67 8.42 -0.46
N LYS A 177 13.82 8.07 -1.08
CA LYS A 177 14.84 7.22 -0.47
C LYS A 177 15.38 7.83 0.83
N GLU A 178 15.80 9.09 0.78
CA GLU A 178 16.37 9.80 1.93
C GLU A 178 15.36 9.90 3.09
N ALA A 179 14.13 10.32 2.80
CA ALA A 179 13.08 10.43 3.79
C ALA A 179 12.75 9.09 4.48
N LEU A 180 12.66 7.99 3.71
CA LEU A 180 12.39 6.67 4.26
C LEU A 180 13.61 6.08 5.00
N THR A 181 14.83 6.34 4.54
CA THR A 181 16.06 5.90 5.24
C THR A 181 16.19 6.61 6.57
N SER A 182 16.03 7.95 6.59
CA SER A 182 16.03 8.73 7.84
C SER A 182 14.98 8.22 8.83
N ARG A 183 13.76 7.89 8.35
CA ARG A 183 12.72 7.33 9.20
C ARG A 183 13.08 5.97 9.78
N LEU A 184 13.84 5.11 9.08
CA LEU A 184 14.29 3.81 9.61
C LEU A 184 15.30 3.94 10.75
N GLU A 185 15.96 5.11 10.90
CA GLU A 185 16.87 5.40 12.01
C GLU A 185 16.13 5.78 13.29
N ASP A 186 14.83 6.13 13.21
CA ASP A 186 13.99 6.43 14.35
C ASP A 186 13.65 5.15 15.15
N ASP A 187 13.25 5.34 16.42
CA ASP A 187 12.73 4.24 17.26
C ASP A 187 11.28 3.90 16.87
N LEU A 188 11.14 3.06 15.86
CA LEU A 188 9.84 2.69 15.29
C LEU A 188 9.21 1.49 16.01
N GLY A 189 7.88 1.53 16.13
CA GLY A 189 7.11 0.35 16.49
C GLY A 189 7.27 -0.78 15.44
N HIS A 190 7.03 -2.03 15.84
CA HIS A 190 7.26 -3.19 14.98
C HIS A 190 6.50 -3.16 13.64
N GLU A 191 5.29 -2.63 13.62
CA GLU A 191 4.49 -2.49 12.39
C GLU A 191 5.08 -1.41 11.49
N ASP A 192 5.37 -0.24 12.05
CA ASP A 192 5.95 0.90 11.34
C ASP A 192 7.30 0.55 10.72
N LEU A 193 8.15 -0.17 11.45
CA LEU A 193 9.44 -0.64 10.96
C LEU A 193 9.26 -1.53 9.71
N CYS A 194 8.37 -2.53 9.78
CA CYS A 194 8.14 -3.44 8.67
C CYS A 194 7.58 -2.74 7.44
N LEU A 195 6.66 -1.79 7.63
CA LEU A 195 6.01 -1.07 6.53
C LEU A 195 6.93 -0.01 5.92
N THR A 196 7.71 0.71 6.74
CA THR A 196 8.72 1.66 6.26
C THR A 196 9.85 0.94 5.50
N ALA A 197 10.32 -0.19 6.02
CA ALA A 197 11.30 -1.02 5.32
C ALA A 197 10.77 -1.52 3.97
N LEU A 198 9.52 -1.99 3.92
CA LEU A 198 8.88 -2.39 2.66
C LEU A 198 8.81 -1.21 1.67
N ALA A 199 8.44 -0.03 2.14
CA ALA A 199 8.38 1.17 1.31
C ALA A 199 9.76 1.51 0.71
N LEU A 200 10.84 1.47 1.50
CA LEU A 200 12.20 1.67 1.00
C LEU A 200 12.59 0.58 -0.02
N GLY A 201 12.23 -0.68 0.24
CA GLY A 201 12.43 -1.79 -0.68
C GLY A 201 11.73 -1.60 -2.03
N LEU A 202 10.51 -1.03 -2.02
CA LEU A 202 9.75 -0.70 -3.24
C LEU A 202 10.40 0.44 -4.03
N VAL A 203 10.78 1.52 -3.36
CA VAL A 203 11.46 2.68 -4.01
C VAL A 203 12.77 2.24 -4.68
N CYS A 204 13.58 1.46 -3.98
CA CYS A 204 14.89 1.02 -4.44
C CYS A 204 14.86 -0.33 -5.18
N MET A 205 13.70 -0.79 -5.62
CA MET A 205 13.50 -2.09 -6.26
C MET A 205 14.41 -2.26 -7.48
N GLY A 206 15.20 -3.34 -7.51
CA GLY A 206 16.09 -3.69 -8.62
C GLY A 206 17.34 -2.82 -8.75
N THR A 207 17.56 -1.84 -7.87
CA THR A 207 18.73 -0.94 -7.94
C THR A 207 19.99 -1.55 -7.32
N GLY A 208 19.84 -2.35 -6.26
CA GLY A 208 20.95 -2.79 -5.42
C GLY A 208 21.67 -1.63 -4.74
N ASP A 209 20.96 -0.56 -4.40
CA ASP A 209 21.50 0.64 -3.76
C ASP A 209 22.16 0.31 -2.42
N GLU A 210 23.44 0.69 -2.25
CA GLU A 210 24.26 0.29 -1.10
C GLU A 210 23.76 0.90 0.22
N ASP A 211 23.30 2.15 0.20
CA ASP A 211 22.78 2.84 1.39
C ASP A 211 21.49 2.16 1.87
N ALA A 212 20.58 1.84 0.93
CA ALA A 212 19.35 1.13 1.23
C ALA A 212 19.63 -0.30 1.74
N VAL A 213 20.60 -1.01 1.15
CA VAL A 213 21.04 -2.33 1.64
C VAL A 213 21.57 -2.22 3.05
N GLN A 214 22.37 -1.21 3.35
CA GLN A 214 22.92 -1.00 4.69
C GLN A 214 21.80 -0.72 5.71
N ALA A 215 20.90 0.21 5.43
CA ALA A 215 19.81 0.57 6.32
C ALA A 215 18.90 -0.63 6.62
N LEU A 216 18.48 -1.37 5.58
CA LEU A 216 17.63 -2.56 5.75
C LEU A 216 18.35 -3.71 6.46
N SER A 217 19.66 -3.88 6.21
CA SER A 217 20.44 -4.90 6.91
C SER A 217 20.59 -4.59 8.40
N GLN A 218 20.78 -3.32 8.77
CA GLN A 218 20.80 -2.90 10.18
C GLN A 218 19.47 -3.19 10.87
N ALA A 219 18.34 -2.86 10.23
CA ALA A 219 17.01 -3.18 10.73
C ALA A 219 16.77 -4.69 10.90
N LEU A 220 17.35 -5.52 10.01
CA LEU A 220 17.26 -6.98 10.06
C LEU A 220 18.20 -7.64 11.08
N MET A 221 19.32 -7.00 11.46
CA MET A 221 20.28 -7.56 12.42
C MET A 221 19.76 -7.56 13.86
N ALA A 222 19.03 -6.53 14.26
CA ALA A 222 18.52 -6.37 15.62
C ALA A 222 17.07 -5.89 15.69
N PRO A 223 16.13 -6.64 15.06
CA PRO A 223 14.75 -6.14 14.89
C PRO A 223 13.88 -6.19 16.16
N GLY A 224 14.42 -6.68 17.28
CA GLY A 224 13.65 -6.96 18.49
C GLY A 224 12.74 -8.21 18.38
N GLU A 225 12.40 -8.81 19.52
CA GLU A 225 11.58 -10.04 19.56
C GLU A 225 10.16 -9.83 19.00
N ALA A 226 9.57 -8.66 19.26
CA ALA A 226 8.23 -8.31 18.78
C ALA A 226 8.15 -8.31 17.25
N VAL A 227 9.19 -7.83 16.56
CA VAL A 227 9.28 -7.84 15.09
C VAL A 227 9.40 -9.24 14.55
N VAL A 228 10.30 -10.06 15.11
CA VAL A 228 10.52 -11.46 14.67
C VAL A 228 9.24 -12.31 14.84
N GLY A 229 8.48 -12.07 15.91
CA GLY A 229 7.20 -12.74 16.18
C GLY A 229 6.02 -12.20 15.36
N SER A 230 6.16 -11.02 14.75
CA SER A 230 5.07 -10.37 14.01
C SER A 230 4.70 -11.13 12.73
N PRO A 231 3.41 -11.12 12.33
CA PRO A 231 2.99 -11.58 11.01
C PRO A 231 3.56 -10.73 9.87
N LEU A 232 4.04 -9.51 10.15
CA LEU A 232 4.66 -8.61 9.17
C LEU A 232 6.17 -8.83 9.00
N ALA A 233 6.82 -9.66 9.83
CA ALA A 233 8.24 -10.00 9.70
C ALA A 233 8.68 -10.40 8.27
N PRO A 234 7.87 -11.15 7.49
CA PRO A 234 8.22 -11.45 6.09
C PRO A 234 8.38 -10.22 5.20
N LEU A 235 7.68 -9.11 5.50
CA LEU A 235 7.79 -7.86 4.72
C LEU A 235 9.17 -7.22 4.91
N LEU A 236 9.74 -7.30 6.11
CA LEU A 236 11.09 -6.82 6.39
C LEU A 236 12.15 -7.64 5.63
N ALA A 237 12.00 -8.95 5.55
CA ALA A 237 12.88 -9.80 4.73
C ALA A 237 12.67 -9.54 3.22
N LEU A 238 11.44 -9.32 2.79
CA LEU A 238 11.09 -9.01 1.40
C LEU A 238 11.68 -7.66 0.97
N SER A 239 11.68 -6.64 1.83
CA SER A 239 12.22 -5.32 1.50
C SER A 239 13.67 -5.38 1.02
N LEU A 240 14.52 -6.13 1.72
CA LEU A 240 15.90 -6.34 1.31
C LEU A 240 16.00 -7.13 -0.01
N ALA A 241 15.17 -8.14 -0.19
CA ALA A 241 15.16 -8.95 -1.40
C ALA A 241 14.73 -8.15 -2.65
N LEU A 242 13.80 -7.20 -2.50
CA LEU A 242 13.33 -6.34 -3.60
C LEU A 242 14.45 -5.50 -4.22
N LEU A 243 15.46 -5.08 -3.45
CA LEU A 243 16.61 -4.33 -3.98
C LEU A 243 17.37 -5.10 -5.06
N PHE A 244 17.30 -6.44 -5.01
CA PHE A 244 18.00 -7.34 -5.93
C PHE A 244 17.10 -7.92 -7.03
N LEU A 245 15.89 -7.38 -7.20
CA LEU A 245 14.94 -7.88 -8.21
C LEU A 245 15.57 -7.84 -9.62
N GLY A 246 15.69 -9.01 -10.26
CA GLY A 246 16.27 -9.17 -11.59
C GLY A 246 17.81 -9.03 -11.68
N ARG A 247 18.51 -8.83 -10.56
CA ARG A 247 19.98 -8.63 -10.51
C ARG A 247 20.69 -9.94 -10.22
N ARG A 248 21.02 -10.69 -11.24
CA ARG A 248 21.67 -12.02 -11.15
C ARG A 248 22.92 -12.06 -10.27
N ASP A 249 23.73 -10.99 -10.31
CA ASP A 249 25.08 -10.96 -9.75
C ASP A 249 25.16 -10.29 -8.37
N GLY A 250 24.08 -9.64 -7.90
CA GLY A 250 24.10 -8.82 -6.68
C GLY A 250 23.72 -9.56 -5.39
N GLY A 251 22.98 -10.67 -5.50
CA GLY A 251 22.36 -11.31 -4.33
C GLY A 251 23.30 -12.16 -3.47
N GLY A 252 24.47 -12.59 -3.99
CA GLY A 252 25.34 -13.54 -3.31
C GLY A 252 25.95 -13.00 -2.01
N ALA A 253 26.53 -11.81 -2.04
CA ALA A 253 27.16 -11.19 -0.86
C ALA A 253 26.10 -10.86 0.23
N VAL A 254 24.92 -10.40 -0.18
CA VAL A 254 23.83 -10.08 0.75
C VAL A 254 23.17 -11.34 1.30
N ALA A 255 23.10 -12.43 0.53
CA ALA A 255 22.66 -13.72 1.02
C ALA A 255 23.62 -14.29 2.10
N GLU A 256 24.93 -14.06 1.97
CA GLU A 256 25.90 -14.40 3.03
C GLU A 256 25.69 -13.50 4.27
N LEU A 257 25.48 -12.18 4.08
CA LEU A 257 25.17 -11.25 5.17
C LEU A 257 23.89 -11.67 5.91
N ALA A 258 22.87 -12.12 5.18
CA ALA A 258 21.60 -12.57 5.75
C ALA A 258 21.75 -13.73 6.74
N LYS A 259 22.84 -14.50 6.70
CA LYS A 259 23.12 -15.55 7.70
C LYS A 259 23.37 -15.01 9.11
N ALA A 260 23.72 -13.72 9.23
CA ALA A 260 23.91 -13.06 10.51
C ALA A 260 22.59 -12.58 11.16
N PHE A 261 21.47 -12.64 10.44
CA PHE A 261 20.16 -12.24 10.96
C PHE A 261 19.58 -13.29 11.93
N PRO A 262 18.57 -12.95 12.73
CA PRO A 262 17.84 -13.94 13.52
C PRO A 262 17.38 -15.12 12.66
N PRO A 263 17.44 -16.38 13.14
CA PRO A 263 17.32 -17.59 12.31
C PRO A 263 16.09 -17.60 11.38
N ARG A 264 14.93 -17.13 11.87
CA ARG A 264 13.70 -17.05 11.08
C ARG A 264 13.85 -16.08 9.91
N LEU A 265 14.37 -14.87 10.18
CA LEU A 265 14.58 -13.84 9.15
C LEU A 265 15.72 -14.22 8.19
N ALA A 266 16.77 -14.86 8.68
CA ALA A 266 17.88 -15.37 7.86
C ALA A 266 17.38 -16.35 6.79
N SER A 267 16.59 -17.34 7.20
CA SER A 267 15.99 -18.32 6.27
C SER A 267 15.09 -17.65 5.25
N MET A 268 14.18 -16.76 5.70
CA MET A 268 13.28 -16.03 4.81
C MET A 268 14.04 -15.13 3.83
N SER A 269 15.00 -14.34 4.32
CA SER A 269 15.79 -13.42 3.48
C SER A 269 16.58 -14.18 2.43
N GLY A 270 17.21 -15.32 2.79
CA GLY A 270 17.97 -16.14 1.86
C GLY A 270 17.12 -16.65 0.69
N VAL A 271 15.92 -17.15 0.98
CA VAL A 271 15.00 -17.64 -0.06
C VAL A 271 14.47 -16.49 -0.92
N LEU A 272 14.04 -15.38 -0.29
CA LEU A 272 13.48 -14.23 -0.99
C LEU A 272 14.50 -13.51 -1.88
N ILE A 273 15.73 -13.30 -1.38
CA ILE A 273 16.84 -12.71 -2.17
C ILE A 273 17.09 -13.57 -3.42
N LYS A 274 17.17 -14.89 -3.26
CA LYS A 274 17.38 -15.80 -4.38
C LYS A 274 16.23 -15.74 -5.39
N ALA A 275 14.99 -15.76 -4.91
CA ALA A 275 13.80 -15.66 -5.74
C ALA A 275 13.76 -14.34 -6.51
N CYS A 276 13.99 -13.21 -5.85
CA CYS A 276 14.00 -11.89 -6.47
C CYS A 276 15.16 -11.73 -7.46
N ALA A 277 16.39 -12.13 -7.08
CA ALA A 277 17.55 -11.99 -7.96
C ALA A 277 17.40 -12.76 -9.28
N HIS A 278 16.74 -13.91 -9.25
CA HIS A 278 16.52 -14.74 -10.45
C HIS A 278 15.13 -14.55 -11.10
N ALA A 279 14.29 -13.63 -10.60
CA ALA A 279 12.98 -13.35 -11.18
C ALA A 279 13.11 -12.93 -12.65
N GLY A 280 12.34 -13.57 -13.53
CA GLY A 280 12.34 -13.29 -14.97
C GLY A 280 13.60 -13.73 -15.73
N THR A 281 14.58 -14.35 -15.08
CA THR A 281 15.89 -14.71 -15.73
C THR A 281 15.87 -16.03 -16.48
N GLY A 282 14.88 -16.90 -16.26
CA GLY A 282 14.84 -18.26 -16.83
C GLY A 282 15.95 -19.19 -16.30
N ASN A 283 16.59 -18.89 -15.17
CA ASN A 283 17.64 -19.71 -14.57
C ASN A 283 17.06 -21.00 -13.98
N VAL A 284 17.19 -22.10 -14.72
CA VAL A 284 16.64 -23.42 -14.37
C VAL A 284 17.25 -23.95 -13.06
N LEU A 285 18.54 -23.73 -12.81
CA LEU A 285 19.21 -24.20 -11.58
C LEU A 285 18.64 -23.49 -10.34
N ALA A 286 18.44 -22.16 -10.42
CA ALA A 286 17.82 -21.41 -9.33
C ALA A 286 16.39 -21.87 -9.06
N VAL A 287 15.61 -22.15 -10.11
CA VAL A 287 14.25 -22.70 -9.99
C VAL A 287 14.25 -24.06 -9.31
N GLN A 288 15.17 -24.99 -9.74
CA GLN A 288 15.29 -26.32 -9.14
C GLN A 288 15.67 -26.25 -7.65
N GLU A 289 16.58 -25.36 -7.29
CA GLU A 289 16.98 -25.17 -5.88
C GLU A 289 15.83 -24.61 -5.01
N LEU A 290 15.03 -23.66 -5.55
CA LEU A 290 13.85 -23.15 -4.85
C LEU A 290 12.76 -24.22 -4.71
N LEU A 291 12.56 -25.06 -5.74
CA LEU A 291 11.61 -26.18 -5.67
C LEU A 291 12.05 -27.26 -4.69
N ALA A 292 13.36 -27.52 -4.55
CA ALA A 292 13.87 -28.49 -3.58
C ALA A 292 13.48 -28.12 -2.13
N LEU A 293 13.44 -26.81 -1.80
CA LEU A 293 12.99 -26.34 -0.49
C LEU A 293 11.52 -26.70 -0.17
N CYS A 294 10.69 -26.88 -1.19
CA CYS A 294 9.28 -27.28 -1.01
C CYS A 294 9.14 -28.79 -0.71
N VAL A 295 10.12 -29.61 -1.09
CA VAL A 295 10.09 -31.06 -0.89
C VAL A 295 10.58 -31.44 0.51
N ASP A 296 11.57 -30.72 1.04
CA ASP A 296 12.18 -30.99 2.34
C ASP A 296 11.31 -30.54 3.54
N SER A 297 10.19 -29.89 3.30
CA SER A 297 9.27 -29.36 4.32
C SER A 297 8.08 -30.28 4.65
N GLY A 298 8.13 -31.57 4.24
CA GLY A 298 7.07 -32.56 4.43
C GLY A 298 7.30 -33.52 5.61
#